data_ec2e1d656c3fb0fff61baaa528f3424d
#
_entry.id   ec2e1d656c3fb0fff61baaa528f3424d
#
_cell.length_a   1.000
_cell.length_b   1.000
_cell.length_c   1.000
_cell.angle_alpha   90.00
_cell.angle_beta   90.00
_cell.angle_gamma   90.00
#
_symmetry.space_group_name_H-M   'P 1'
#
loop_
_entity.id
_entity.type
_entity.pdbx_description
1 polymer ?
#
loop_
_entity_poly.entity_id
_entity_poly.type
_entity_poly.pdbx_seq_one_letter_code
_entity_poly.pdbx_strand_id
1 'polypeptide(L)'
;HFPKVTEPNLLLAMSQEAANKYSADLSPDSILVTDSLFVSKLPAHTGKVYELPITHSAKEILGKALFANIIALGALVKITNIVSEESLVKAVLNRVPKGTEELNKKALQIGMDLVK
;
A
#
# COMPACT_ATOMS: atom_id res chain seq x y z
N HIS A 1 9.88 -14.59 -19.17
CA HIS A 1 8.45 -14.87 -19.14
C HIS A 1 7.91 -14.87 -17.72
N PHE A 2 6.85 -14.16 -17.52
CA PHE A 2 6.21 -14.08 -16.21
C PHE A 2 5.16 -15.17 -16.06
N PRO A 3 5.02 -15.74 -14.85
CA PRO A 3 3.88 -16.61 -14.60
C PRO A 3 2.60 -15.85 -14.92
N LYS A 4 1.72 -16.51 -15.61
CA LYS A 4 0.46 -15.89 -15.95
C LYS A 4 -0.44 -15.86 -14.73
N VAL A 5 -0.79 -14.66 -14.30
CA VAL A 5 -1.74 -14.47 -13.21
C VAL A 5 -3.06 -14.13 -13.86
N THR A 6 -4.01 -15.03 -13.77
CA THR A 6 -5.33 -14.85 -14.40
C THR A 6 -6.20 -13.89 -13.60
N GLU A 7 -5.98 -13.80 -12.30
CA GLU A 7 -6.72 -12.90 -11.42
C GLU A 7 -5.76 -12.23 -10.45
N PRO A 8 -5.92 -10.93 -10.21
CA PRO A 8 -5.11 -10.27 -9.20
C PRO A 8 -5.48 -10.76 -7.80
N ASN A 9 -4.46 -11.03 -6.98
CA ASN A 9 -4.66 -11.44 -5.60
C ASN A 9 -4.80 -10.25 -4.65
N LEU A 10 -4.37 -9.09 -5.08
CA LEU A 10 -4.42 -7.87 -4.30
C LEU A 10 -4.53 -6.66 -5.22
N LEU A 11 -5.39 -5.74 -4.88
CA LEU A 11 -5.49 -4.44 -5.54
C LEU A 11 -5.22 -3.34 -4.51
N LEU A 12 -4.27 -2.47 -4.82
CA LEU A 12 -4.05 -1.22 -4.08
C LEU A 12 -4.69 -0.09 -4.86
N ALA A 13 -5.70 0.54 -4.29
CA ALA A 13 -6.40 1.67 -4.91
C ALA A 13 -6.12 2.94 -4.11
N MET A 14 -5.36 3.84 -4.70
CA MET A 14 -4.99 5.12 -4.09
C MET A 14 -5.91 6.26 -4.53
N SER A 15 -6.90 5.97 -5.37
CA SER A 15 -7.90 6.94 -5.82
C SER A 15 -9.25 6.26 -5.99
N GLN A 16 -10.31 7.04 -5.91
CA GLN A 16 -11.66 6.52 -6.13
C GLN A 16 -11.80 5.97 -7.55
N GLU A 17 -11.22 6.63 -8.52
CA GLU A 17 -11.25 6.18 -9.91
C GLU A 17 -10.61 4.80 -10.06
N ALA A 18 -9.43 4.59 -9.45
CA ALA A 18 -8.75 3.29 -9.49
C ALA A 18 -9.59 2.21 -8.81
N ALA A 19 -10.19 2.52 -7.66
CA ALA A 19 -11.03 1.58 -6.96
C ALA A 19 -12.22 1.14 -7.83
N ASN A 20 -12.86 2.10 -8.49
CA ASN A 20 -14.01 1.80 -9.34
C ASN A 20 -13.62 1.02 -10.59
N LYS A 21 -12.50 1.39 -11.20
CA LYS A 21 -12.09 0.81 -12.49
C LYS A 21 -11.57 -0.62 -12.36
N TYR A 22 -10.77 -0.88 -11.35
CA TYR A 22 -10.06 -2.17 -11.25
C TYR A 22 -10.70 -3.17 -10.31
N SER A 23 -11.65 -2.76 -9.48
CA SER A 23 -12.29 -3.68 -8.54
C SER A 23 -13.11 -4.78 -9.23
N ALA A 24 -13.62 -4.50 -10.41
CA ALA A 24 -14.41 -5.47 -11.17
C ALA A 24 -13.60 -6.72 -11.56
N ASP A 25 -12.28 -6.57 -11.68
CA ASP A 25 -11.39 -7.67 -12.07
C ASP A 25 -10.86 -8.47 -10.88
N LEU A 26 -11.24 -8.09 -9.65
CA LEU A 26 -10.79 -8.81 -8.47
C LEU A 26 -11.59 -10.09 -8.26
N SER A 27 -10.88 -11.17 -7.92
CA SER A 27 -11.57 -12.38 -7.48
C SER A 27 -12.23 -12.13 -6.12
N PRO A 28 -13.29 -12.89 -5.78
CA PRO A 28 -14.00 -12.67 -4.52
C PRO A 28 -13.17 -12.80 -3.26
N ASP A 29 -12.06 -13.54 -3.29
CA ASP A 29 -11.19 -13.76 -2.15
C ASP A 29 -9.88 -12.98 -2.19
N SER A 30 -9.76 -12.06 -3.14
CA SER A 30 -8.61 -11.16 -3.23
C SER A 30 -8.65 -10.11 -2.12
N ILE A 31 -7.52 -9.45 -1.91
CA ILE A 31 -7.38 -8.40 -0.91
C ILE A 31 -7.51 -7.04 -1.60
N LEU A 32 -8.35 -6.18 -1.05
CA LEU A 32 -8.48 -4.79 -1.51
C LEU A 32 -7.90 -3.88 -0.45
N VAL A 33 -6.94 -3.04 -0.85
CA VAL A 33 -6.33 -2.03 0.03
C VAL A 33 -6.62 -0.67 -0.56
N THR A 34 -7.21 0.22 0.23
CA THR A 34 -7.56 1.57 -0.24
C THR A 34 -6.95 2.63 0.65
N ASP A 35 -6.66 3.80 0.04
CA ASP A 35 -6.29 5.00 0.77
C ASP A 35 -7.58 5.68 1.22
N SER A 36 -7.83 5.70 2.50
CA SER A 36 -9.10 6.20 3.05
C SER A 36 -9.32 7.69 2.81
N LEU A 37 -8.27 8.45 2.48
CA LEU A 37 -8.43 9.87 2.17
C LEU A 37 -9.11 10.08 0.81
N PHE A 38 -8.75 9.27 -0.18
CA PHE A 38 -9.22 9.45 -1.56
C PHE A 38 -10.30 8.45 -1.98
N VAL A 39 -10.43 7.34 -1.28
CA VAL A 39 -11.44 6.33 -1.59
C VAL A 39 -12.49 6.36 -0.48
N SER A 40 -13.58 7.08 -0.73
CA SER A 40 -14.65 7.22 0.25
C SER A 40 -15.76 6.19 0.04
N LYS A 41 -15.89 5.67 -1.18
CA LYS A 41 -16.95 4.73 -1.52
C LYS A 41 -16.33 3.41 -1.97
N LEU A 42 -16.45 2.39 -1.13
CA LEU A 42 -15.87 1.08 -1.43
C LEU A 42 -16.70 0.35 -2.46
N PRO A 43 -16.04 -0.27 -3.46
CA PRO A 43 -16.73 -1.18 -4.37
C PRO A 43 -17.19 -2.43 -3.62
N ALA A 44 -18.20 -3.10 -4.14
CA ALA A 44 -18.66 -4.36 -3.58
C ALA A 44 -17.53 -5.39 -3.68
N HIS A 45 -17.17 -5.97 -2.55
CA HIS A 45 -16.10 -6.96 -2.49
C HIS A 45 -16.32 -7.88 -1.29
N THR A 46 -16.17 -9.18 -1.51
CA THR A 46 -16.41 -10.19 -0.48
C THR A 46 -15.15 -10.65 0.25
N GLY A 47 -13.98 -10.33 -0.28
CA GLY A 47 -12.70 -10.64 0.37
C GLY A 47 -12.33 -9.62 1.42
N LYS A 48 -11.08 -9.66 1.84
CA LYS A 48 -10.58 -8.71 2.85
C LYS A 48 -10.43 -7.32 2.25
N VAL A 49 -10.81 -6.32 3.03
CA VAL A 49 -10.67 -4.91 2.66
C VAL A 49 -9.90 -4.20 3.77
N TYR A 50 -8.85 -3.50 3.37
CA TYR A 50 -8.07 -2.65 4.27
C TYR A 50 -8.25 -1.20 3.84
N GLU A 51 -8.94 -0.42 4.66
CA GLU A 51 -9.05 1.02 4.46
C GLU A 51 -8.02 1.70 5.34
N LEU A 52 -6.94 2.15 4.73
CA LEU A 52 -5.79 2.67 5.48
C LEU A 52 -5.61 4.17 5.22
N PRO A 53 -5.35 4.98 6.27
CA PRO A 53 -5.14 6.42 6.10
C PRO A 53 -3.73 6.71 5.60
N ILE A 54 -3.40 6.24 4.40
CA ILE A 54 -2.05 6.28 3.84
C ILE A 54 -1.59 7.71 3.60
N THR A 55 -2.29 8.44 2.74
CA THR A 55 -1.89 9.82 2.42
C THR A 55 -2.06 10.75 3.62
N HIS A 56 -3.11 10.54 4.42
CA HIS A 56 -3.30 11.32 5.64
C HIS A 56 -2.10 11.16 6.58
N SER A 57 -1.64 9.92 6.78
CA SER A 57 -0.47 9.65 7.62
C SER A 57 0.80 10.29 7.06
N ALA A 58 0.98 10.27 5.73
CA ALA A 58 2.13 10.91 5.11
C ALA A 58 2.15 12.41 5.39
N LYS A 59 1.01 13.08 5.29
CA LYS A 59 0.90 14.51 5.55
C LYS A 59 1.06 14.85 7.03
N GLU A 60 0.37 14.13 7.90
CA GLU A 60 0.33 14.44 9.33
C GLU A 60 1.62 14.06 10.06
N ILE A 61 2.23 12.94 9.71
CA ILE A 61 3.40 12.43 10.44
C ILE A 61 4.70 12.88 9.78
N LEU A 62 4.76 12.81 8.45
CA LEU A 62 5.99 13.12 7.69
C LEU A 62 5.96 14.47 7.00
N GLY A 63 4.83 15.14 7.00
CA GLY A 63 4.68 16.48 6.47
C GLY A 63 4.57 16.57 4.94
N LYS A 64 4.64 15.46 4.22
CA LYS A 64 4.59 15.45 2.76
C LYS A 64 3.84 14.25 2.22
N ALA A 65 2.85 14.51 1.35
CA ALA A 65 2.07 13.47 0.72
C ALA A 65 2.92 12.53 -0.16
N LEU A 66 4.07 12.98 -0.61
CA LEU A 66 4.92 12.17 -1.48
C LEU A 66 5.38 10.86 -0.83
N PHE A 67 5.38 10.79 0.52
CA PHE A 67 5.75 9.56 1.22
C PHE A 67 4.63 8.52 1.23
N ALA A 68 3.45 8.85 0.69
CA ALA A 68 2.32 7.91 0.65
C ALA A 68 2.68 6.60 -0.06
N ASN A 69 3.48 6.68 -1.13
CA ASN A 69 3.88 5.47 -1.86
C ASN A 69 4.70 4.52 -1.00
N ILE A 70 5.59 5.04 -0.18
CA ILE A 70 6.44 4.22 0.70
C ILE A 70 5.62 3.65 1.85
N ILE A 71 4.69 4.44 2.39
CA ILE A 71 3.77 3.96 3.42
C ILE A 71 2.93 2.80 2.84
N ALA A 72 2.40 2.97 1.63
CA ALA A 72 1.63 1.92 0.97
C ALA A 72 2.46 0.65 0.79
N LEU A 73 3.72 0.79 0.39
CA LEU A 73 4.61 -0.34 0.21
C LEU A 73 4.81 -1.11 1.53
N GLY A 74 5.03 -0.40 2.62
CA GLY A 74 5.14 -1.02 3.94
C GLY A 74 3.88 -1.79 4.33
N ALA A 75 2.71 -1.20 4.08
CA ALA A 75 1.43 -1.84 4.37
C ALA A 75 1.26 -3.12 3.52
N LEU A 76 1.58 -3.06 2.23
CA LEU A 76 1.45 -4.21 1.34
C LEU A 76 2.34 -5.38 1.76
N VAL A 77 3.57 -5.09 2.16
CA VAL A 77 4.48 -6.15 2.61
C VAL A 77 3.99 -6.77 3.91
N LYS A 78 3.46 -5.95 4.83
CA LYS A 78 2.89 -6.47 6.08
C LYS A 78 1.69 -7.37 5.82
N ILE A 79 0.84 -6.99 4.88
CA ILE A 79 -0.34 -7.79 4.53
C ILE A 79 0.05 -9.11 3.86
N THR A 80 0.98 -9.07 2.91
CA THR A 80 1.29 -10.20 2.05
C THR A 80 2.44 -11.08 2.53
N ASN A 81 3.36 -10.52 3.33
CA ASN A 81 4.58 -11.20 3.79
C ASN A 81 5.42 -11.79 2.65
N ILE A 82 5.37 -11.17 1.48
CA ILE A 82 6.11 -11.67 0.30
C ILE A 82 7.62 -11.50 0.43
N VAL A 83 8.07 -10.57 1.27
CA VAL A 83 9.48 -10.41 1.61
C VAL A 83 9.58 -10.09 3.10
N SER A 84 10.76 -10.28 3.68
CA SER A 84 10.96 -9.90 5.08
C SER A 84 11.02 -8.38 5.21
N GLU A 85 10.66 -7.88 6.40
CA GLU A 85 10.72 -6.45 6.68
C GLU A 85 12.15 -5.94 6.53
N GLU A 86 13.13 -6.71 6.98
CA GLU A 86 14.54 -6.36 6.86
C GLU A 86 14.97 -6.20 5.40
N SER A 87 14.58 -7.15 4.54
CA SER A 87 14.90 -7.08 3.12
C SER A 87 14.24 -5.88 2.45
N LEU A 88 13.00 -5.58 2.83
CA LEU A 88 12.29 -4.42 2.31
C LEU A 88 13.02 -3.12 2.68
N VAL A 89 13.38 -2.96 3.94
CA VAL A 89 14.10 -1.77 4.41
C VAL A 89 15.40 -1.59 3.62
N LYS A 90 16.19 -2.65 3.48
CA LYS A 90 17.44 -2.57 2.71
C LYS A 90 17.22 -2.15 1.27
N ALA A 91 16.22 -2.76 0.60
CA ALA A 91 15.94 -2.46 -0.81
C ALA A 91 15.52 -1.00 -0.98
N VAL A 92 14.68 -0.48 -0.10
CA VAL A 92 14.22 0.90 -0.18
C VAL A 92 15.35 1.87 0.11
N LEU A 93 16.14 1.64 1.16
CA LEU A 93 17.24 2.54 1.53
C LEU A 93 18.32 2.63 0.44
N ASN A 94 18.47 1.58 -0.37
CA ASN A 94 19.41 1.61 -1.49
C ASN A 94 18.93 2.44 -2.68
N ARG A 95 17.64 2.78 -2.72
CA ARG A 95 17.04 3.46 -3.87
C ARG A 95 16.62 4.89 -3.60
N VAL A 96 16.54 5.29 -2.35
CA VAL A 96 16.11 6.65 -2.01
C VAL A 96 17.30 7.61 -2.05
N PRO A 97 17.07 8.91 -2.27
CA PRO A 97 18.14 9.90 -2.27
C PRO A 97 18.85 9.96 -0.92
N LYS A 98 20.15 10.22 -0.94
CA LYS A 98 20.91 10.40 0.28
C LYS A 98 20.31 11.54 1.10
N GLY A 99 20.23 11.31 2.40
CA GLY A 99 19.66 12.28 3.33
C GLY A 99 18.18 12.04 3.60
N THR A 100 17.52 11.14 2.84
CA THR A 100 16.11 10.82 3.05
C THR A 100 15.88 9.44 3.65
N GLU A 101 16.96 8.73 3.99
CA GLU A 101 16.87 7.35 4.47
C GLU A 101 16.00 7.21 5.71
N GLU A 102 16.18 8.09 6.68
CA GLU A 102 15.41 8.02 7.93
C GLU A 102 13.93 8.27 7.71
N LEU A 103 13.58 9.24 6.85
CA LEU A 103 12.18 9.52 6.53
C LEU A 103 11.53 8.36 5.79
N ASN A 104 12.24 7.76 4.85
CA ASN A 104 11.72 6.62 4.10
C ASN A 104 11.59 5.38 5.00
N LYS A 105 12.54 5.15 5.89
CA LYS A 105 12.45 4.07 6.87
C LYS A 105 11.24 4.26 7.78
N LYS A 106 11.03 5.49 8.23
CA LYS A 106 9.86 5.82 9.05
C LYS A 106 8.57 5.62 8.28
N ALA A 107 8.54 5.99 7.00
CA ALA A 107 7.37 5.77 6.14
C ALA A 107 7.03 4.29 6.02
N LEU A 108 8.02 3.43 5.80
CA LEU A 108 7.80 1.99 5.77
C LEU A 108 7.21 1.48 7.08
N GLN A 109 7.76 1.93 8.20
CA GLN A 109 7.26 1.50 9.51
C GLN A 109 5.83 1.96 9.75
N ILE A 110 5.49 3.19 9.35
CA ILE A 110 4.11 3.68 9.44
C ILE A 110 3.18 2.76 8.67
N GLY A 111 3.54 2.40 7.44
CA GLY A 111 2.73 1.51 6.62
C GLY A 111 2.51 0.15 7.27
N MET A 112 3.56 -0.44 7.82
CA MET A 112 3.47 -1.71 8.52
C MET A 112 2.59 -1.60 9.77
N ASP A 113 2.70 -0.49 10.50
CA ASP A 113 1.91 -0.27 11.72
C ASP A 113 0.42 -0.01 11.44
N LEU A 114 0.07 0.49 10.25
CA LEU A 114 -1.32 0.70 9.88
C LEU A 114 -2.07 -0.63 9.71
N VAL A 115 -1.35 -1.69 9.44
CA VAL A 115 -1.94 -3.03 9.26
C VAL A 115 -1.94 -3.75 10.59
N LYS A 116 -3.11 -4.12 11.05
CA LYS A 116 -3.26 -4.81 12.34
C LYS A 116 -3.80 -6.22 12.17
#